data_9f7066cc81c5a78dfcc72b59c431689c
#
_entry.id   9f7066cc81c5a78dfcc72b59c431689c
#
_cell.length_a   1.000
_cell.length_b   1.000
_cell.length_c   1.000
_cell.angle_alpha   90.00
_cell.angle_beta   90.00
_cell.angle_gamma   90.00
#
_symmetry.space_group_name_H-M   'P 1'
#
loop_
_entity.id
_entity.type
_entity.pdbx_description
1 polymer ?
#
loop_
_entity_poly.entity_id
_entity_poly.type
_entity_poly.pdbx_seq_one_letter_code
_entity_poly.pdbx_strand_id
1 'polypeptide(L)'
;MRTIAVITAGLSTPSSTRQLADMLSDATVAAITARGESAEVKVIEVRDLARDLADAFTVGGLSSERLDEARRTVAGADAVIAVSPVFKASYSGLFKMFIDSLDDDALRSVPTVLGATAGTARHSLAVDHAMRPLFSYMGAMVAPTGVFAATDDFGAATFTGGDGVAPLASRASRAAGELADLVLSQGVGGLAAGATRRSGSGIEEPSGASFSDLLKGHLG
;
A
#
# COMPACT_ATOMS: atom_id res chain seq x y z
N MET A 1 1.77 11.22 -18.11
CA MET A 1 2.34 9.88 -17.73
C MET A 1 2.16 9.73 -16.23
N ARG A 2 1.55 8.64 -15.78
CA ARG A 2 1.28 8.35 -14.37
C ARG A 2 2.39 7.50 -13.78
N THR A 3 2.80 7.78 -12.56
CA THR A 3 3.80 6.97 -11.82
C THR A 3 3.08 6.07 -10.82
N ILE A 4 3.31 4.75 -10.93
CA ILE A 4 2.76 3.75 -10.03
C ILE A 4 3.89 3.22 -9.16
N ALA A 5 3.84 3.47 -7.85
CA ALA A 5 4.77 2.85 -6.90
C ALA A 5 4.23 1.48 -6.48
N VAL A 6 5.08 0.46 -6.60
CA VAL A 6 4.75 -0.91 -6.22
C VAL A 6 5.58 -1.32 -5.03
N ILE A 7 4.95 -1.47 -3.89
CA ILE A 7 5.57 -1.92 -2.65
C ILE A 7 5.37 -3.42 -2.52
N THR A 8 6.44 -4.20 -2.57
CA THR A 8 6.40 -5.65 -2.42
C THR A 8 7.33 -6.12 -1.31
N ALA A 9 6.79 -6.89 -0.36
CA ALA A 9 7.53 -7.38 0.80
C ALA A 9 7.75 -8.90 0.80
N GLY A 10 7.82 -9.50 -0.39
CA GLY A 10 8.18 -10.92 -0.53
C GLY A 10 9.62 -11.19 -0.10
N LEU A 11 9.86 -12.28 0.64
CA LEU A 11 11.18 -12.61 1.17
C LEU A 11 11.93 -13.66 0.36
N SER A 12 11.21 -14.51 -0.38
CA SER A 12 11.79 -15.61 -1.17
C SER A 12 12.15 -15.21 -2.60
N THR A 13 12.97 -16.03 -3.24
CA THR A 13 13.24 -15.97 -4.69
C THR A 13 13.13 -17.38 -5.24
N PRO A 14 12.13 -17.67 -6.10
CA PRO A 14 11.05 -16.80 -6.54
C PRO A 14 10.07 -16.44 -5.42
N SER A 15 9.33 -15.33 -5.60
CA SER A 15 8.37 -14.81 -4.62
C SER A 15 6.97 -14.75 -5.22
N SER A 16 6.02 -15.43 -4.62
CA SER A 16 4.59 -15.33 -4.98
C SER A 16 4.03 -13.92 -4.71
N THR A 17 4.54 -13.24 -3.68
CA THR A 17 4.18 -11.84 -3.38
C THR A 17 4.61 -10.91 -4.52
N ARG A 18 5.82 -11.12 -5.08
CA ARG A 18 6.29 -10.37 -6.24
C ARG A 18 5.49 -10.71 -7.49
N GLN A 19 5.16 -11.98 -7.72
CA GLN A 19 4.31 -12.38 -8.86
C GLN A 19 2.93 -11.71 -8.80
N LEU A 20 2.30 -11.63 -7.62
CA LEU A 20 1.04 -10.92 -7.46
C LEU A 20 1.21 -9.41 -7.72
N ALA A 21 2.29 -8.80 -7.23
CA ALA A 21 2.60 -7.40 -7.48
C ALA A 21 2.78 -7.11 -8.96
N ASP A 22 3.52 -7.95 -9.68
CA ASP A 22 3.72 -7.82 -11.13
C ASP A 22 2.39 -7.97 -11.89
N MET A 23 1.56 -8.97 -11.55
CA MET A 23 0.24 -9.17 -12.15
C MET A 23 -0.68 -7.95 -11.96
N LEU A 24 -0.70 -7.37 -10.76
CA LEU A 24 -1.47 -6.15 -10.48
C LEU A 24 -0.93 -4.94 -11.26
N SER A 25 0.39 -4.82 -11.35
CA SER A 25 1.06 -3.75 -12.09
C SER A 25 0.75 -3.79 -13.56
N ASP A 26 0.92 -4.96 -14.18
CA ASP A 26 0.66 -5.16 -15.61
C ASP A 26 -0.81 -4.88 -15.94
N ALA A 27 -1.73 -5.40 -15.12
CA ALA A 27 -3.15 -5.14 -15.29
C ALA A 27 -3.50 -3.64 -15.12
N THR A 28 -2.83 -2.94 -14.19
CA THR A 28 -3.07 -1.52 -13.96
C THR A 28 -2.55 -0.67 -15.13
N VAL A 29 -1.34 -0.96 -15.62
CA VAL A 29 -0.78 -0.29 -16.80
C VAL A 29 -1.69 -0.50 -18.01
N ALA A 30 -2.14 -1.73 -18.24
CA ALA A 30 -3.07 -2.05 -19.31
C ALA A 30 -4.40 -1.27 -19.18
N ALA A 31 -4.95 -1.20 -17.95
CA ALA A 31 -6.20 -0.48 -17.68
C ALA A 31 -6.08 1.03 -17.90
N ILE A 32 -4.97 1.65 -17.49
CA ILE A 32 -4.68 3.08 -17.69
C ILE A 32 -4.46 3.36 -19.20
N THR A 33 -3.70 2.50 -19.88
CA THR A 33 -3.43 2.64 -21.31
C THR A 33 -4.71 2.52 -22.14
N ALA A 34 -5.60 1.59 -21.81
CA ALA A 34 -6.90 1.45 -22.46
C ALA A 34 -7.79 2.70 -22.33
N ARG A 35 -7.51 3.56 -21.34
CA ARG A 35 -8.20 4.84 -21.11
C ARG A 35 -7.46 6.04 -21.69
N GLY A 36 -6.40 5.80 -22.48
CA GLY A 36 -5.68 6.82 -23.25
C GLY A 36 -4.55 7.53 -22.49
N GLU A 37 -4.19 7.09 -21.29
CA GLU A 37 -3.02 7.62 -20.56
C GLU A 37 -1.86 6.60 -20.53
N SER A 38 -0.64 7.08 -20.30
CA SER A 38 0.54 6.23 -20.09
C SER A 38 0.88 6.15 -18.61
N ALA A 39 1.43 5.00 -18.20
CA ALA A 39 1.91 4.78 -16.84
C ALA A 39 3.29 4.15 -16.83
N GLU A 40 4.11 4.51 -15.85
CA GLU A 40 5.36 3.85 -15.50
C GLU A 40 5.26 3.19 -14.13
N VAL A 41 5.95 2.08 -13.96
CA VAL A 41 5.96 1.32 -12.72
C VAL A 41 7.32 1.44 -12.06
N LYS A 42 7.33 1.80 -10.77
CA LYS A 42 8.53 1.83 -9.92
C LYS A 42 8.38 0.83 -8.79
N VAL A 43 9.14 -0.25 -8.86
CA VAL A 43 9.05 -1.35 -7.88
C VAL A 43 10.02 -1.12 -6.72
N ILE A 44 9.50 -1.24 -5.52
CA ILE A 44 10.23 -1.18 -4.25
C ILE A 44 10.21 -2.57 -3.63
N GLU A 45 11.35 -3.27 -3.71
CA GLU A 45 11.57 -4.55 -3.02
C GLU A 45 11.95 -4.27 -1.56
N VAL A 46 10.98 -4.34 -0.67
CA VAL A 46 11.20 -3.97 0.75
C VAL A 46 12.25 -4.86 1.41
N ARG A 47 12.40 -6.12 0.99
CA ARG A 47 13.46 -7.02 1.51
C ARG A 47 14.86 -6.47 1.29
N ASP A 48 15.08 -5.72 0.19
CA ASP A 48 16.40 -5.17 -0.14
C ASP A 48 16.75 -3.96 0.74
N LEU A 49 15.74 -3.39 1.42
CA LEU A 49 15.84 -2.28 2.37
C LEU A 49 15.84 -2.74 3.84
N ALA A 50 15.85 -4.05 4.10
CA ALA A 50 15.66 -4.58 5.45
C ALA A 50 16.68 -4.06 6.48
N ARG A 51 17.95 -3.93 6.08
CA ARG A 51 19.01 -3.37 6.94
C ARG A 51 18.87 -1.88 7.10
N ASP A 52 18.62 -1.17 6.01
CA ASP A 52 18.41 0.29 6.02
C ASP A 52 17.24 0.68 6.94
N LEU A 53 16.15 -0.10 6.90
CA LEU A 53 15.01 0.06 7.80
C LEU A 53 15.39 -0.20 9.26
N ALA A 54 16.11 -1.29 9.55
CA ALA A 54 16.56 -1.58 10.90
C ALA A 54 17.44 -0.46 11.45
N ASP A 55 18.38 0.04 10.67
CA ASP A 55 19.27 1.14 11.05
C ASP A 55 18.48 2.44 11.27
N ALA A 56 17.55 2.77 10.40
CA ALA A 56 16.71 3.96 10.52
C ALA A 56 15.89 4.00 11.82
N PHE A 57 15.43 2.84 12.31
CA PHE A 57 14.66 2.75 13.56
C PHE A 57 15.53 2.62 14.82
N THR A 58 16.78 2.20 14.70
CA THR A 58 17.62 1.86 15.87
C THR A 58 18.80 2.81 16.09
N VAL A 59 19.33 3.43 15.04
CA VAL A 59 20.55 4.24 15.10
C VAL A 59 20.23 5.75 14.94
N GLY A 60 19.28 6.25 15.73
CA GLY A 60 19.01 7.68 15.81
C GLY A 60 18.46 8.32 14.54
N GLY A 61 17.74 7.54 13.69
CA GLY A 61 17.07 8.06 12.50
C GLY A 61 17.99 8.25 11.29
N LEU A 62 19.18 7.64 11.27
CA LEU A 62 20.03 7.64 10.09
C LEU A 62 19.35 6.89 8.94
N SER A 63 18.89 7.63 7.94
CA SER A 63 18.33 7.06 6.72
C SER A 63 19.42 6.86 5.67
N SER A 64 19.33 5.77 4.91
CA SER A 64 20.18 5.57 3.73
C SER A 64 19.57 6.28 2.53
N GLU A 65 20.41 6.64 1.55
CA GLU A 65 19.95 7.22 0.27
C GLU A 65 18.94 6.30 -0.44
N ARG A 66 19.14 4.97 -0.36
CA ARG A 66 18.22 3.97 -0.93
C ARG A 66 16.86 3.98 -0.27
N LEU A 67 16.80 4.11 1.05
CA LEU A 67 15.55 4.19 1.79
C LEU A 67 14.83 5.52 1.50
N ASP A 68 15.57 6.61 1.43
CA ASP A 68 15.03 7.92 1.09
C ASP A 68 14.50 7.99 -0.34
N GLU A 69 15.17 7.34 -1.29
CA GLU A 69 14.68 7.20 -2.67
C GLU A 69 13.37 6.42 -2.72
N ALA A 70 13.27 5.31 -1.98
CA ALA A 70 12.06 4.51 -1.90
C ALA A 70 10.89 5.32 -1.29
N ARG A 71 11.13 6.10 -0.23
CA ARG A 71 10.14 7.00 0.39
C ARG A 71 9.69 8.08 -0.59
N ARG A 72 10.62 8.74 -1.28
CA ARG A 72 10.31 9.74 -2.32
C ARG A 72 9.51 9.14 -3.47
N THR A 73 9.81 7.90 -3.86
CA THR A 73 9.06 7.20 -4.90
C THR A 73 7.61 7.01 -4.50
N VAL A 74 7.33 6.62 -3.25
CA VAL A 74 5.95 6.49 -2.75
C VAL A 74 5.27 7.85 -2.66
N ALA A 75 5.93 8.85 -2.06
CA ALA A 75 5.36 10.17 -1.86
C ALA A 75 5.05 10.92 -3.17
N GLY A 76 5.80 10.62 -4.24
CA GLY A 76 5.61 11.22 -5.56
C GLY A 76 4.71 10.41 -6.51
N ALA A 77 4.16 9.28 -6.07
CA ALA A 77 3.38 8.41 -6.94
C ALA A 77 1.94 8.89 -7.13
N ASP A 78 1.40 8.72 -8.35
CA ASP A 78 -0.02 8.93 -8.67
C ASP A 78 -0.89 7.77 -8.16
N ALA A 79 -0.31 6.59 -7.95
CA ALA A 79 -0.98 5.42 -7.39
C ALA A 79 0.01 4.49 -6.67
N VAL A 80 -0.51 3.69 -5.76
CA VAL A 80 0.26 2.68 -5.02
C VAL A 80 -0.37 1.31 -5.18
N ILE A 81 0.47 0.30 -5.43
CA ILE A 81 0.13 -1.11 -5.31
C ILE A 81 0.95 -1.66 -4.14
N ALA A 82 0.29 -2.11 -3.08
CA ALA A 82 0.95 -2.58 -1.87
C ALA A 82 0.67 -4.07 -1.64
N VAL A 83 1.71 -4.91 -1.71
CA VAL A 83 1.57 -6.36 -1.61
C VAL A 83 2.49 -6.92 -0.53
N SER A 84 1.88 -7.64 0.44
CA SER A 84 2.58 -8.25 1.55
C SER A 84 2.32 -9.76 1.63
N PRO A 85 3.31 -10.58 2.00
CA PRO A 85 3.02 -11.92 2.45
C PRO A 85 2.34 -11.87 3.82
N VAL A 86 1.46 -12.85 4.09
CA VAL A 86 0.82 -12.98 5.40
C VAL A 86 1.72 -13.81 6.31
N PHE A 87 2.16 -13.22 7.40
CA PHE A 87 2.87 -13.87 8.49
C PHE A 87 2.11 -13.67 9.81
N LYS A 88 1.85 -14.78 10.52
CA LYS A 88 1.12 -14.73 11.81
C LYS A 88 -0.23 -13.98 11.68
N ALA A 89 -0.99 -14.32 10.63
CA ALA A 89 -2.33 -13.80 10.33
C ALA A 89 -2.42 -12.30 9.95
N SER A 90 -1.29 -11.64 9.69
CA SER A 90 -1.23 -10.23 9.29
C SER A 90 -0.18 -10.00 8.21
N TYR A 91 -0.03 -8.77 7.73
CA TYR A 91 1.09 -8.38 6.86
C TYR A 91 2.43 -8.66 7.55
N SER A 92 3.51 -8.77 6.78
CA SER A 92 4.84 -9.04 7.32
C SER A 92 5.36 -7.86 8.16
N GLY A 93 6.19 -8.17 9.19
CA GLY A 93 6.81 -7.12 10.01
C GLY A 93 7.69 -6.17 9.18
N LEU A 94 8.40 -6.71 8.18
CA LEU A 94 9.22 -5.90 7.28
C LEU A 94 8.38 -4.93 6.43
N PHE A 95 7.21 -5.39 5.95
CA PHE A 95 6.24 -4.50 5.29
C PHE A 95 5.83 -3.37 6.21
N LYS A 96 5.48 -3.68 7.47
CA LYS A 96 5.08 -2.66 8.45
C LYS A 96 6.20 -1.67 8.73
N MET A 97 7.44 -2.13 8.89
CA MET A 97 8.60 -1.24 9.07
C MET A 97 8.75 -0.24 7.91
N PHE A 98 8.54 -0.69 6.67
CA PHE A 98 8.59 0.22 5.52
C PHE A 98 7.46 1.25 5.58
N ILE A 99 6.22 0.83 5.83
CA ILE A 99 5.08 1.76 5.96
C ILE A 99 5.31 2.74 7.11
N ASP A 100 5.81 2.29 8.27
CA ASP A 100 6.11 3.15 9.42
C ASP A 100 7.26 4.13 9.17
N SER A 101 8.07 3.88 8.13
CA SER A 101 9.15 4.77 7.73
C SER A 101 8.69 5.90 6.81
N LEU A 102 7.48 5.84 6.27
CA LEU A 102 6.91 6.89 5.42
C LEU A 102 6.46 8.09 6.25
N ASP A 103 6.45 9.26 5.64
CA ASP A 103 5.85 10.45 6.25
C ASP A 103 4.33 10.25 6.44
N ASP A 104 3.75 10.86 7.46
CA ASP A 104 2.34 10.69 7.85
C ASP A 104 1.35 11.02 6.72
N ASP A 105 1.70 11.89 5.80
CA ASP A 105 0.87 12.31 4.68
C ASP A 105 1.27 11.69 3.32
N ALA A 106 2.29 10.82 3.30
CA ALA A 106 2.83 10.26 2.06
C ALA A 106 1.79 9.52 1.20
N LEU A 107 0.77 8.94 1.82
CA LEU A 107 -0.30 8.21 1.14
C LEU A 107 -1.64 8.97 1.12
N ARG A 108 -1.68 10.19 1.64
CA ARG A 108 -2.92 10.96 1.75
C ARG A 108 -3.56 11.22 0.39
N SER A 109 -4.78 10.70 0.21
CA SER A 109 -5.55 10.77 -1.04
C SER A 109 -4.88 10.06 -2.24
N VAL A 110 -3.91 9.18 -2.01
CA VAL A 110 -3.27 8.40 -3.06
C VAL A 110 -4.11 7.17 -3.36
N PRO A 111 -4.57 6.95 -4.61
CA PRO A 111 -5.22 5.73 -5.04
C PRO A 111 -4.36 4.51 -4.75
N THR A 112 -4.91 3.52 -4.06
CA THR A 112 -4.12 2.37 -3.59
C THR A 112 -4.87 1.06 -3.77
N VAL A 113 -4.20 0.04 -4.34
CA VAL A 113 -4.65 -1.34 -4.35
C VAL A 113 -3.84 -2.15 -3.34
N LEU A 114 -4.54 -3.00 -2.59
CA LEU A 114 -3.95 -3.89 -1.60
C LEU A 114 -3.94 -5.33 -2.09
N GLY A 115 -2.80 -5.99 -1.90
CA GLY A 115 -2.62 -7.40 -2.18
C GLY A 115 -1.98 -8.16 -1.02
N ALA A 116 -2.38 -9.42 -0.83
CA ALA A 116 -1.70 -10.29 0.11
C ALA A 116 -1.54 -11.71 -0.43
N THR A 117 -0.47 -12.39 0.00
CA THR A 117 -0.21 -13.79 -0.38
C THR A 117 -0.01 -14.64 0.86
N ALA A 118 -0.48 -15.88 0.81
CA ALA A 118 -0.24 -16.87 1.86
C ALA A 118 -0.22 -18.30 1.30
N GLY A 119 0.22 -19.26 2.11
CA GLY A 119 0.20 -20.67 1.75
C GLY A 119 -1.20 -21.27 1.57
N THR A 120 -2.23 -20.68 2.21
CA THR A 120 -3.61 -21.17 2.17
C THR A 120 -4.62 -20.03 2.14
N ALA A 121 -5.82 -20.29 1.62
CA ALA A 121 -6.92 -19.32 1.56
C ALA A 121 -7.47 -18.89 2.95
N ARG A 122 -7.09 -19.57 4.02
CA ARG A 122 -7.56 -19.26 5.40
C ARG A 122 -7.23 -17.84 5.88
N HIS A 123 -6.25 -17.21 5.25
CA HIS A 123 -5.80 -15.87 5.61
C HIS A 123 -6.34 -14.77 4.69
N SER A 124 -7.34 -15.06 3.86
CA SER A 124 -7.90 -14.10 2.88
C SER A 124 -8.36 -12.79 3.51
N LEU A 125 -8.87 -12.84 4.72
CA LEU A 125 -9.33 -11.65 5.45
C LEU A 125 -8.19 -10.71 5.90
N ALA A 126 -6.92 -11.10 5.78
CA ALA A 126 -5.80 -10.24 6.15
C ALA A 126 -5.75 -8.93 5.33
N VAL A 127 -6.22 -8.96 4.08
CA VAL A 127 -6.31 -7.74 3.26
C VAL A 127 -7.26 -6.73 3.90
N ASP A 128 -8.48 -7.15 4.25
CA ASP A 128 -9.52 -6.23 4.72
C ASP A 128 -9.39 -5.89 6.21
N HIS A 129 -8.91 -6.83 7.05
CA HIS A 129 -8.84 -6.64 8.50
C HIS A 129 -7.47 -6.21 9.03
N ALA A 130 -6.41 -6.35 8.23
CA ALA A 130 -5.07 -5.88 8.63
C ALA A 130 -4.55 -4.77 7.72
N MET A 131 -4.51 -4.98 6.40
CA MET A 131 -3.92 -3.99 5.50
C MET A 131 -4.83 -2.77 5.29
N ARG A 132 -6.12 -2.96 5.02
CA ARG A 132 -7.04 -1.85 4.76
C ARG A 132 -7.11 -0.83 5.91
N PRO A 133 -7.21 -1.21 7.20
CA PRO A 133 -7.17 -0.25 8.30
C PRO A 133 -5.86 0.55 8.35
N LEU A 134 -4.71 -0.08 8.08
CA LEU A 134 -3.41 0.59 8.04
C LEU A 134 -3.38 1.68 6.96
N PHE A 135 -3.79 1.37 5.74
CA PHE A 135 -3.79 2.33 4.63
C PHE A 135 -4.88 3.39 4.79
N SER A 136 -6.02 3.04 5.39
CA SER A 136 -7.06 4.02 5.75
C SER A 136 -6.56 5.02 6.79
N TYR A 137 -5.79 4.57 7.79
CA TYR A 137 -5.14 5.46 8.76
C TYR A 137 -4.17 6.43 8.07
N MET A 138 -3.40 5.96 7.09
CA MET A 138 -2.50 6.79 6.28
C MET A 138 -3.26 7.72 5.30
N GLY A 139 -4.59 7.68 5.29
CA GLY A 139 -5.43 8.52 4.42
C GLY A 139 -5.43 8.13 2.94
N ALA A 140 -5.01 6.91 2.60
CA ALA A 140 -5.03 6.39 1.23
C ALA A 140 -6.45 6.19 0.70
N MET A 141 -6.64 6.39 -0.60
CA MET A 141 -7.89 6.06 -1.30
C MET A 141 -7.84 4.58 -1.73
N VAL A 142 -8.19 3.69 -0.80
CA VAL A 142 -8.08 2.25 -1.04
C VAL A 142 -9.18 1.77 -1.97
N ALA A 143 -8.80 1.13 -3.09
CA ALA A 143 -9.75 0.50 -4.02
C ALA A 143 -10.64 -0.52 -3.31
N PRO A 144 -11.91 -0.64 -3.71
CA PRO A 144 -12.86 -1.58 -3.09
C PRO A 144 -12.35 -3.02 -3.10
N THR A 145 -11.79 -3.48 -4.24
CA THR A 145 -11.29 -4.83 -4.39
C THR A 145 -9.86 -4.97 -3.89
N GLY A 146 -9.67 -5.68 -2.77
CA GLY A 146 -8.37 -6.22 -2.38
C GLY A 146 -8.13 -7.59 -3.03
N VAL A 147 -6.86 -7.93 -3.31
CA VAL A 147 -6.52 -9.20 -3.96
C VAL A 147 -5.71 -10.08 -3.03
N PHE A 148 -6.31 -11.19 -2.64
CA PHE A 148 -5.60 -12.24 -1.90
C PHE A 148 -5.23 -13.38 -2.85
N ALA A 149 -4.01 -13.91 -2.76
CA ALA A 149 -3.58 -15.08 -3.52
C ALA A 149 -2.99 -16.15 -2.58
N ALA A 150 -3.58 -17.34 -2.61
CA ALA A 150 -3.02 -18.54 -2.00
C ALA A 150 -2.02 -19.21 -2.95
N THR A 151 -1.22 -20.16 -2.44
CA THR A 151 -0.27 -20.92 -3.28
C THR A 151 -0.97 -21.58 -4.46
N ASP A 152 -2.16 -22.12 -4.26
CA ASP A 152 -2.93 -22.82 -5.29
C ASP A 152 -3.39 -21.89 -6.43
N ASP A 153 -3.54 -20.61 -6.18
CA ASP A 153 -3.89 -19.61 -7.20
C ASP A 153 -2.81 -19.44 -8.29
N PHE A 154 -1.55 -19.78 -7.99
CA PHE A 154 -0.42 -19.62 -8.92
C PHE A 154 -0.15 -20.88 -9.78
N GLY A 155 -0.76 -22.03 -9.43
CA GLY A 155 -0.48 -23.33 -10.05
C GLY A 155 -1.38 -23.73 -11.23
N ALA A 156 -2.48 -23.00 -11.46
CA ALA A 156 -3.48 -23.43 -12.42
C ALA A 156 -3.84 -22.32 -13.42
N ALA A 157 -3.49 -22.52 -14.68
CA ALA A 157 -4.00 -21.71 -15.79
C ALA A 157 -5.54 -21.78 -15.94
N THR A 158 -6.21 -22.65 -15.18
CA THR A 158 -7.65 -22.93 -15.26
C THR A 158 -8.26 -23.34 -13.90
N PHE A 159 -7.77 -22.83 -12.77
CA PHE A 159 -8.45 -23.09 -11.52
C PHE A 159 -9.76 -22.32 -11.48
N THR A 160 -10.82 -22.94 -12.00
CA THR A 160 -12.19 -22.59 -11.61
C THR A 160 -12.33 -23.13 -10.20
N GLY A 161 -12.11 -22.25 -9.20
CA GLY A 161 -12.24 -22.61 -7.79
C GLY A 161 -13.56 -23.32 -7.56
N GLY A 162 -13.51 -24.51 -6.99
CA GLY A 162 -14.71 -25.29 -6.64
C GLY A 162 -15.68 -24.54 -5.72
N ASP A 163 -15.27 -23.38 -5.20
CA ASP A 163 -16.00 -22.52 -4.26
C ASP A 163 -16.56 -21.26 -4.92
N GLY A 164 -16.61 -21.20 -6.25
CA GLY A 164 -17.14 -20.02 -6.97
C GLY A 164 -16.25 -18.79 -6.95
N VAL A 165 -15.00 -18.91 -6.50
CA VAL A 165 -14.00 -17.80 -6.49
C VAL A 165 -13.47 -17.57 -7.90
N ALA A 166 -13.54 -16.33 -8.38
CA ALA A 166 -13.00 -15.97 -9.69
C ALA A 166 -11.48 -16.21 -9.77
N PRO A 167 -10.94 -16.60 -10.95
CA PRO A 167 -9.52 -16.77 -11.17
C PRO A 167 -8.71 -15.54 -10.72
N LEU A 168 -7.47 -15.78 -10.25
CA LEU A 168 -6.60 -14.69 -9.74
C LEU A 168 -6.43 -13.55 -10.75
N ALA A 169 -6.23 -13.89 -12.03
CA ALA A 169 -6.12 -12.89 -13.09
C ALA A 169 -7.37 -12.00 -13.22
N SER A 170 -8.57 -12.55 -13.07
CA SER A 170 -9.82 -11.79 -13.11
C SER A 170 -9.97 -10.88 -11.89
N ARG A 171 -9.53 -11.35 -10.71
CA ARG A 171 -9.53 -10.52 -9.48
C ARG A 171 -8.52 -9.38 -9.59
N ALA A 172 -7.33 -9.67 -10.10
CA ALA A 172 -6.30 -8.66 -10.36
C ALA A 172 -6.76 -7.62 -11.39
N SER A 173 -7.38 -8.05 -12.50
CA SER A 173 -7.90 -7.15 -13.52
C SER A 173 -9.01 -6.23 -12.99
N ARG A 174 -9.89 -6.75 -12.12
CA ARG A 174 -10.93 -5.93 -11.47
C ARG A 174 -10.30 -4.86 -10.57
N ALA A 175 -9.40 -5.24 -9.67
CA ALA A 175 -8.72 -4.32 -8.77
C ALA A 175 -7.93 -3.25 -9.54
N ALA A 176 -7.25 -3.66 -10.61
CA ALA A 176 -6.52 -2.76 -11.50
C ALA A 176 -7.44 -1.76 -12.23
N GLY A 177 -8.61 -2.22 -12.68
CA GLY A 177 -9.63 -1.36 -13.28
C GLY A 177 -10.13 -0.29 -12.31
N GLU A 178 -10.44 -0.70 -11.08
CA GLU A 178 -10.85 0.22 -9.99
C GLU A 178 -9.75 1.23 -9.66
N LEU A 179 -8.48 0.79 -9.60
CA LEU A 179 -7.34 1.68 -9.38
C LEU A 179 -7.19 2.69 -10.52
N ALA A 180 -7.29 2.24 -11.77
CA ALA A 180 -7.22 3.12 -12.93
C ALA A 180 -8.34 4.17 -12.91
N ASP A 181 -9.56 3.81 -12.53
CA ASP A 181 -10.68 4.76 -12.41
C ASP A 181 -10.41 5.81 -11.33
N LEU A 182 -9.86 5.42 -10.17
CA LEU A 182 -9.47 6.34 -9.11
C LEU A 182 -8.37 7.30 -9.56
N VAL A 183 -7.32 6.80 -10.23
CA VAL A 183 -6.20 7.61 -10.75
C VAL A 183 -6.69 8.65 -11.76
N LEU A 184 -7.56 8.25 -12.68
CA LEU A 184 -8.02 9.12 -13.75
C LEU A 184 -9.09 10.11 -13.28
N SER A 185 -9.91 9.75 -12.30
CA SER A 185 -10.89 10.66 -11.71
C SER A 185 -10.23 11.88 -11.03
N GLN A 186 -9.03 11.73 -10.48
CA GLN A 186 -8.27 12.85 -9.91
C GLN A 186 -7.81 13.85 -10.98
N GLY A 187 -7.63 13.42 -12.24
CA GLY A 187 -7.26 14.29 -13.36
C GLY A 187 -8.40 15.11 -13.93
N VAL A 188 -9.65 14.66 -13.80
CA VAL A 188 -10.84 15.34 -14.34
C VAL A 188 -11.38 16.39 -13.37
N GLY A 189 -11.04 16.28 -12.08
CA GLY A 189 -11.48 17.20 -11.03
C GLY A 189 -10.50 18.34 -10.75
N GLY A 190 -10.03 19.07 -11.76
CA GLY A 190 -9.14 20.24 -11.61
C GLY A 190 -9.63 21.36 -10.69
N LEU A 191 -10.66 21.12 -9.88
CA LEU A 191 -11.13 21.97 -8.79
C LEU A 191 -10.55 21.57 -7.41
N ALA A 192 -9.84 20.44 -7.31
CA ALA A 192 -9.25 19.98 -6.03
C ALA A 192 -7.78 20.43 -5.85
N ALA A 193 -7.18 21.07 -6.81
CA ALA A 193 -5.81 21.61 -6.71
C ALA A 193 -5.66 22.76 -5.68
N GLY A 194 -6.74 23.12 -4.98
CA GLY A 194 -6.76 24.12 -3.91
C GLY A 194 -6.99 23.54 -2.51
N ALA A 195 -7.12 22.24 -2.36
CA ALA A 195 -7.14 21.64 -1.04
C ALA A 195 -5.72 21.75 -0.45
N THR A 196 -5.46 22.82 0.28
CA THR A 196 -4.33 22.93 1.21
C THR A 196 -4.22 21.58 1.93
N ARG A 197 -3.10 20.88 1.73
CA ARG A 197 -2.75 19.71 2.53
C ARG A 197 -2.88 20.16 3.98
N ARG A 198 -3.91 19.71 4.66
CA ARG A 198 -4.03 19.91 6.09
C ARG A 198 -2.96 19.03 6.72
N SER A 199 -1.82 19.62 7.02
CA SER A 199 -0.85 19.05 7.94
C SER A 199 -1.54 18.92 9.29
N GLY A 200 -1.76 17.70 9.73
CA GLY A 200 -2.32 17.42 11.05
C GLY A 200 -3.06 16.09 11.08
N SER A 201 -2.78 15.27 12.07
CA SER A 201 -3.42 13.98 12.35
C SER A 201 -4.93 14.06 12.65
N GLY A 202 -5.55 15.22 12.53
CA GLY A 202 -6.95 15.45 12.95
C GLY A 202 -7.17 15.44 14.46
N ILE A 203 -6.14 15.19 15.24
CA ILE A 203 -6.08 15.43 16.67
C ILE A 203 -5.50 16.84 16.80
N GLU A 204 -6.38 17.82 16.99
CA GLU A 204 -5.93 19.13 17.46
C GLU A 204 -5.21 18.90 18.79
N GLU A 205 -3.89 19.05 18.79
CA GLU A 205 -3.21 19.21 20.07
C GLU A 205 -3.79 20.46 20.72
N PRO A 206 -4.36 20.37 21.93
CA PRO A 206 -4.87 21.55 22.61
C PRO A 206 -3.68 22.47 22.77
N SER A 207 -3.75 23.61 22.11
CA SER A 207 -2.72 24.64 22.06
C SER A 207 -2.27 24.98 23.49
N GLY A 208 -1.08 24.50 23.87
CA GLY A 208 -0.33 25.07 24.96
C GLY A 208 -0.53 24.53 26.37
N ALA A 209 -1.34 23.50 26.60
CA ALA A 209 -1.41 22.88 27.93
C ALA A 209 -0.37 21.76 28.05
N SER A 210 0.70 21.97 28.80
CA SER A 210 1.62 20.91 29.20
C SER A 210 0.86 19.82 29.97
N PHE A 211 1.28 18.57 29.84
CA PHE A 211 0.72 17.44 30.62
C PHE A 211 0.72 17.73 32.14
N SER A 212 1.70 18.49 32.64
CA SER A 212 1.74 19.00 34.01
C SER A 212 0.63 19.98 34.34
N ASP A 213 0.10 20.71 33.37
CA ASP A 213 -0.99 21.68 33.62
C ASP A 213 -2.35 20.99 33.62
N LEU A 214 -2.49 19.91 32.87
CA LEU A 214 -3.68 19.04 32.91
C LEU A 214 -3.79 18.27 34.24
N LEU A 215 -2.68 17.89 34.86
CA LEU A 215 -2.67 17.23 36.15
C LEU A 215 -3.02 18.15 37.32
N LYS A 216 -2.74 19.47 37.22
CA LYS A 216 -3.06 20.42 38.29
C LYS A 216 -4.56 20.69 38.45
N GLY A 217 -5.36 20.43 37.41
CA GLY A 217 -6.83 20.59 37.45
C GLY A 217 -7.59 19.46 38.16
N HIS A 218 -6.92 18.36 38.57
CA HIS A 218 -7.55 17.19 39.19
C HIS A 218 -7.20 16.95 40.66
N LEU A 219 -6.54 17.91 41.32
CA LEU A 219 -6.15 17.85 42.72
C LEU A 219 -6.82 18.96 43.54
N GLY A 220 -8.08 19.27 43.24
CA GLY A 220 -8.93 20.16 44.02
C GLY A 220 -10.18 19.45 44.48
#